data_e5d24f39fbe8d132adccdde30a399084
#
_entry.id   e5d24f39fbe8d132adccdde30a399084
#
_cell.length_a   1.000
_cell.length_b   1.000
_cell.length_c   1.000
_cell.angle_alpha   90.00
_cell.angle_beta   90.00
_cell.angle_gamma   90.00
#
_symmetry.space_group_name_H-M   'P 1'
#
loop_
_entity.id
_entity.type
_entity.pdbx_description
1 polymer ?
#
loop_
_entity_poly.entity_id
_entity_poly.type
_entity_poly.pdbx_seq_one_letter_code
_entity_poly.pdbx_strand_id
1 'polypeptide(L)'
;MKKRLIFTGLLALLFAACCFAQKPYKVVFYNLENFFDTINDPEVNDDEFTPEGPKKWNSVKYAKKLGNTEKVLFDIAGIDKDYPIVIGVSEVENRSVLEDIIATPKMAPGNYRISHYDSPEAIFGVAMI
;
A
#
# COMPACT_ATOMS: atom_id res chain seq x y z
N MET A 1 -36.46 19.01 39.76
CA MET A 1 -36.67 18.67 38.33
C MET A 1 -35.62 19.35 37.42
N LYS A 2 -35.44 20.67 37.48
CA LYS A 2 -34.48 21.39 36.57
C LYS A 2 -33.04 20.86 36.62
N LYS A 3 -32.48 20.52 37.79
CA LYS A 3 -31.11 19.99 37.93
C LYS A 3 -30.92 18.62 37.26
N ARG A 4 -31.94 17.73 37.31
CA ARG A 4 -31.89 16.43 36.65
C ARG A 4 -31.94 16.58 35.10
N LEU A 5 -32.76 17.51 34.62
CA LEU A 5 -32.85 17.79 33.17
C LEU A 5 -31.53 18.32 32.59
N ILE A 6 -30.86 19.23 33.32
CA ILE A 6 -29.55 19.77 32.95
C ILE A 6 -28.49 18.67 32.94
N PHE A 7 -28.50 17.78 33.94
CA PHE A 7 -27.54 16.67 34.03
C PHE A 7 -27.74 15.65 32.90
N THR A 8 -29.01 15.31 32.58
CA THR A 8 -29.33 14.40 31.46
C THR A 8 -28.93 15.03 30.11
N GLY A 9 -29.17 16.33 29.93
CA GLY A 9 -28.73 17.03 28.71
C GLY A 9 -27.23 17.08 28.55
N LEU A 10 -26.49 17.32 29.62
CA LEU A 10 -25.03 17.35 29.61
C LEU A 10 -24.45 15.95 29.30
N LEU A 11 -25.03 14.89 29.87
CA LEU A 11 -24.63 13.52 29.62
C LEU A 11 -24.90 13.10 28.16
N ALA A 12 -26.04 13.51 27.58
CA ALA A 12 -26.37 13.27 26.18
C ALA A 12 -25.41 14.00 25.22
N LEU A 13 -25.00 15.24 25.57
CA LEU A 13 -24.01 15.99 24.81
C LEU A 13 -22.62 15.35 24.84
N LEU A 14 -22.20 14.81 26.00
CA LEU A 14 -20.96 14.06 26.13
C LEU A 14 -20.97 12.77 25.31
N PHE A 15 -22.06 12.04 25.30
CA PHE A 15 -22.22 10.83 24.46
C PHE A 15 -22.20 11.17 22.96
N ALA A 16 -22.86 12.24 22.54
CA ALA A 16 -22.84 12.70 21.17
C ALA A 16 -21.42 13.11 20.72
N ALA A 17 -20.65 13.77 21.57
CA ALA A 17 -19.27 14.15 21.26
C ALA A 17 -18.34 12.94 21.06
N CYS A 18 -18.55 11.84 21.80
CA CYS A 18 -17.76 10.61 21.62
C CYS A 18 -18.03 9.91 20.28
N CYS A 19 -19.25 10.02 19.71
CA CYS A 19 -19.59 9.41 18.43
C CYS A 19 -18.91 10.07 17.22
N PHE A 20 -18.49 11.32 17.34
CA PHE A 20 -17.80 12.04 16.25
C PHE A 20 -16.27 11.93 16.31
N ALA A 21 -15.73 11.25 17.31
CA ALA A 21 -14.27 11.18 17.53
C ALA A 21 -13.57 10.03 16.77
N GLN A 22 -14.29 9.22 16.01
CA GLN A 22 -13.68 8.10 15.29
C GLN A 22 -13.18 8.55 13.91
N LYS A 23 -11.86 8.56 13.75
CA LYS A 23 -11.24 8.76 12.44
C LYS A 23 -11.34 7.46 11.65
N PRO A 24 -11.89 7.46 10.42
CA PRO A 24 -11.92 6.26 9.58
C PRO A 24 -10.50 5.88 9.19
N TYR A 25 -10.17 4.61 9.26
CA TYR A 25 -8.92 4.08 8.74
C TYR A 25 -9.08 3.68 7.27
N LYS A 26 -8.06 3.96 6.46
CA LYS A 26 -7.99 3.52 5.07
C LYS A 26 -7.29 2.18 4.99
N VAL A 27 -7.90 1.23 4.30
CA VAL A 27 -7.30 -0.04 3.89
C VAL A 27 -7.44 -0.14 2.39
N VAL A 28 -6.37 -0.46 1.70
CA VAL A 28 -6.29 -0.51 0.24
C VAL A 28 -5.83 -1.88 -0.20
N PHE A 29 -6.36 -2.37 -1.30
CA PHE A 29 -5.80 -3.49 -2.04
C PHE A 29 -5.57 -3.07 -3.49
N TYR A 30 -4.36 -3.32 -4.01
CA TYR A 30 -3.98 -2.89 -5.35
C TYR A 30 -3.20 -3.99 -6.08
N ASN A 31 -3.64 -4.34 -7.28
CA ASN A 31 -2.90 -5.25 -8.16
C ASN A 31 -1.79 -4.45 -8.88
N LEU A 32 -0.55 -4.89 -8.73
CA LEU A 32 0.62 -4.25 -9.33
C LEU A 32 0.87 -4.65 -10.80
N GLU A 33 0.06 -5.55 -11.35
CA GLU A 33 0.11 -5.96 -12.76
C GLU A 33 1.50 -6.43 -13.19
N ASN A 34 1.98 -7.51 -12.59
CA ASN A 34 3.30 -8.10 -12.90
C ASN A 34 4.46 -7.13 -12.62
N PHE A 35 4.64 -6.74 -11.38
CA PHE A 35 5.75 -5.89 -11.01
C PHE A 35 6.99 -6.73 -10.67
N PHE A 36 7.79 -6.96 -11.68
CA PHE A 36 9.09 -7.64 -11.59
C PHE A 36 10.22 -6.65 -11.38
N ASP A 37 11.32 -7.11 -10.77
CA ASP A 37 12.57 -6.38 -10.83
C ASP A 37 13.26 -6.56 -12.22
N THR A 38 14.53 -6.33 -12.35
CA THR A 38 15.25 -6.45 -13.63
C THR A 38 16.34 -7.52 -13.61
N ILE A 39 16.34 -8.35 -12.58
CA ILE A 39 17.33 -9.40 -12.34
C ILE A 39 16.66 -10.74 -12.66
N ASN A 40 17.31 -11.57 -13.44
CA ASN A 40 16.82 -12.92 -13.70
C ASN A 40 17.05 -13.80 -12.48
N ASP A 41 15.98 -14.38 -11.93
CA ASP A 41 16.07 -15.39 -10.88
C ASP A 41 15.94 -16.79 -11.50
N PRO A 42 16.99 -17.63 -11.47
CA PRO A 42 16.96 -18.95 -12.09
C PRO A 42 15.95 -19.92 -11.47
N GLU A 43 15.40 -19.60 -10.29
CA GLU A 43 14.38 -20.42 -9.63
C GLU A 43 12.95 -19.96 -9.93
N VAL A 44 12.79 -18.81 -10.62
CA VAL A 44 11.51 -18.20 -10.96
C VAL A 44 11.38 -18.08 -12.47
N ASN A 45 10.19 -18.25 -13.01
CA ASN A 45 9.96 -18.09 -14.46
C ASN A 45 9.72 -16.60 -14.80
N ASP A 46 10.77 -15.81 -14.70
CA ASP A 46 10.78 -14.36 -14.93
C ASP A 46 11.54 -13.94 -16.21
N ASP A 47 12.03 -14.87 -16.99
CA ASP A 47 12.86 -14.66 -18.20
C ASP A 47 12.31 -13.57 -19.13
N GLU A 48 10.98 -13.44 -19.21
CA GLU A 48 10.34 -12.41 -20.02
C GLU A 48 10.56 -10.99 -19.50
N PHE A 49 10.77 -10.86 -18.18
CA PHE A 49 10.88 -9.58 -17.46
C PHE A 49 12.33 -9.18 -17.17
N THR A 50 13.21 -9.54 -18.07
CA THR A 50 14.63 -9.17 -18.01
C THR A 50 15.00 -8.18 -19.12
N PRO A 51 16.14 -7.47 -19.01
CA PRO A 51 16.62 -6.57 -20.08
C PRO A 51 16.82 -7.28 -21.41
N GLU A 52 17.21 -8.53 -21.41
CA GLU A 52 17.45 -9.38 -22.58
C GLU A 52 16.18 -10.11 -23.04
N GLY A 53 15.20 -10.28 -22.15
CA GLY A 53 13.96 -10.99 -22.39
C GLY A 53 13.03 -10.31 -23.43
N PRO A 54 11.97 -10.98 -23.84
CA PRO A 54 11.04 -10.47 -24.85
C PRO A 54 10.43 -9.11 -24.54
N LYS A 55 10.17 -8.85 -23.25
CA LYS A 55 9.58 -7.58 -22.79
C LYS A 55 10.59 -6.44 -22.71
N LYS A 56 11.88 -6.74 -22.85
CA LYS A 56 12.96 -5.75 -22.71
C LYS A 56 12.79 -4.94 -21.42
N TRP A 57 12.55 -5.68 -20.31
CA TRP A 57 12.25 -5.12 -19.02
C TRP A 57 13.56 -4.64 -18.36
N ASN A 58 13.83 -3.36 -18.48
CA ASN A 58 15.08 -2.73 -18.04
C ASN A 58 14.83 -1.68 -16.95
N SER A 59 15.91 -1.13 -16.40
CA SER A 59 15.86 -0.14 -15.32
C SER A 59 15.01 1.10 -15.67
N VAL A 60 14.93 1.50 -16.93
CA VAL A 60 14.11 2.66 -17.34
C VAL A 60 12.61 2.31 -17.23
N LYS A 61 12.21 1.12 -17.70
CA LYS A 61 10.83 0.65 -17.58
C LYS A 61 10.45 0.41 -16.13
N TYR A 62 11.36 -0.19 -15.35
CA TYR A 62 11.20 -0.41 -13.93
C TYR A 62 10.96 0.91 -13.19
N ALA A 63 11.85 1.87 -13.35
CA ALA A 63 11.74 3.18 -12.71
C ALA A 63 10.44 3.92 -13.10
N LYS A 64 10.03 3.80 -14.37
CA LYS A 64 8.75 4.37 -14.82
C LYS A 64 7.55 3.71 -14.11
N LYS A 65 7.55 2.38 -13.99
CA LYS A 65 6.48 1.66 -13.31
C LYS A 65 6.47 1.98 -11.82
N LEU A 66 7.65 2.04 -11.19
CA LEU A 66 7.80 2.44 -9.80
C LEU A 66 7.21 3.83 -9.53
N GLY A 67 7.54 4.82 -10.35
CA GLY A 67 6.99 6.17 -10.24
C GLY A 67 5.47 6.24 -10.47
N ASN A 68 4.93 5.42 -11.37
CA ASN A 68 3.48 5.33 -11.57
C ASN A 68 2.79 4.70 -10.36
N THR A 69 3.35 3.64 -9.80
CA THR A 69 2.86 2.97 -8.58
C THR A 69 2.89 3.91 -7.40
N GLU A 70 4.01 4.61 -7.19
CA GLU A 70 4.13 5.66 -6.17
C GLU A 70 3.00 6.68 -6.31
N LYS A 71 2.78 7.18 -7.54
CA LYS A 71 1.74 8.18 -7.79
C LYS A 71 0.35 7.67 -7.40
N VAL A 72 0.00 6.46 -7.83
CA VAL A 72 -1.34 5.87 -7.54
C VAL A 72 -1.52 5.68 -6.04
N LEU A 73 -0.57 5.07 -5.36
CA LEU A 73 -0.66 4.82 -3.92
C LEU A 73 -0.70 6.13 -3.12
N PHE A 74 0.06 7.13 -3.54
CA PHE A 74 0.03 8.45 -2.91
C PHE A 74 -1.28 9.20 -3.17
N ASP A 75 -1.84 9.12 -4.38
CA ASP A 75 -3.13 9.75 -4.71
C ASP A 75 -4.27 9.16 -3.87
N ILE A 76 -4.17 7.88 -3.49
CA ILE A 76 -5.10 7.22 -2.55
C ILE A 76 -4.98 7.81 -1.13
N ALA A 77 -3.77 8.19 -0.70
CA ALA A 77 -3.58 8.87 0.59
C ALA A 77 -4.35 10.21 0.63
N GLY A 78 -4.50 10.87 -0.51
CA GLY A 78 -5.24 12.11 -0.68
C GLY A 78 -4.49 13.36 -0.20
N ILE A 79 -5.17 14.51 -0.34
CA ILE A 79 -4.60 15.84 -0.06
C ILE A 79 -4.13 15.97 1.40
N ASP A 80 -4.84 15.33 2.32
CA ASP A 80 -4.55 15.40 3.76
C ASP A 80 -3.36 14.55 4.18
N LYS A 81 -2.73 13.83 3.22
CA LYS A 81 -1.64 12.86 3.48
C LYS A 81 -2.03 11.82 4.54
N ASP A 82 -3.30 11.44 4.52
CA ASP A 82 -3.84 10.39 5.39
C ASP A 82 -3.56 9.03 4.77
N TYR A 83 -2.34 8.56 4.97
CA TYR A 83 -1.87 7.29 4.42
C TYR A 83 -2.74 6.13 4.87
N PRO A 84 -3.05 5.16 3.98
CA PRO A 84 -3.68 3.91 4.40
C PRO A 84 -2.88 3.24 5.51
N ILE A 85 -3.59 2.67 6.50
CA ILE A 85 -2.92 1.91 7.57
C ILE A 85 -2.44 0.54 7.10
N VAL A 86 -3.05 0.03 6.04
CA VAL A 86 -2.68 -1.21 5.36
C VAL A 86 -2.84 -1.02 3.86
N ILE A 87 -1.82 -1.45 3.12
CA ILE A 87 -1.87 -1.59 1.67
C ILE A 87 -1.57 -3.05 1.34
N GLY A 88 -2.57 -3.80 0.90
CA GLY A 88 -2.39 -5.12 0.30
C GLY A 88 -2.06 -4.96 -1.18
N VAL A 89 -1.07 -5.68 -1.65
CA VAL A 89 -0.71 -5.72 -3.07
C VAL A 89 -0.60 -7.16 -3.57
N SER A 90 -0.83 -7.34 -4.86
CA SER A 90 -0.65 -8.61 -5.56
C SER A 90 0.13 -8.40 -6.85
N GLU A 91 0.57 -9.50 -7.44
CA GLU A 91 1.38 -9.52 -8.66
C GLU A 91 2.68 -8.72 -8.52
N VAL A 92 3.35 -8.94 -7.41
CA VAL A 92 4.71 -8.48 -7.13
C VAL A 92 5.63 -9.69 -7.08
N GLU A 93 6.75 -9.60 -7.75
CA GLU A 93 7.70 -10.71 -7.84
C GLU A 93 8.31 -11.05 -6.48
N ASN A 94 8.88 -10.07 -5.83
CA ASN A 94 9.67 -10.30 -4.63
C ASN A 94 9.62 -9.13 -3.64
N ARG A 95 10.25 -9.34 -2.48
CA ARG A 95 10.31 -8.35 -1.42
C ARG A 95 11.07 -7.08 -1.81
N SER A 96 12.11 -7.18 -2.67
CA SER A 96 12.92 -6.01 -3.04
C SER A 96 12.12 -4.97 -3.79
N VAL A 97 11.18 -5.39 -4.66
CA VAL A 97 10.25 -4.48 -5.34
C VAL A 97 9.37 -3.71 -4.34
N LEU A 98 8.94 -4.37 -3.26
CA LEU A 98 8.15 -3.72 -2.21
C LEU A 98 8.99 -2.71 -1.42
N GLU A 99 10.25 -3.04 -1.14
CA GLU A 99 11.20 -2.14 -0.48
C GLU A 99 11.42 -0.88 -1.31
N ASP A 100 11.57 -1.04 -2.63
CA ASP A 100 11.67 0.10 -3.54
C ASP A 100 10.40 0.97 -3.53
N ILE A 101 9.21 0.36 -3.53
CA ILE A 101 7.93 1.10 -3.47
C ILE A 101 7.85 1.95 -2.21
N ILE A 102 8.09 1.38 -1.04
CA ILE A 102 7.98 2.10 0.23
C ILE A 102 9.11 3.12 0.44
N ALA A 103 10.24 2.94 -0.24
CA ALA A 103 11.37 3.88 -0.20
C ALA A 103 11.18 5.10 -1.11
N THR A 104 10.17 5.10 -2.00
CA THR A 104 9.92 6.25 -2.87
C THR A 104 9.61 7.52 -2.05
N PRO A 105 9.97 8.72 -2.55
CA PRO A 105 9.84 9.96 -1.77
C PRO A 105 8.44 10.25 -1.22
N LYS A 106 7.39 9.84 -1.96
CA LYS A 106 6.01 10.07 -1.53
C LYS A 106 5.48 8.98 -0.60
N MET A 107 6.03 7.76 -0.65
CA MET A 107 5.59 6.66 0.21
C MET A 107 6.38 6.57 1.52
N ALA A 108 7.64 6.98 1.52
CA ALA A 108 8.50 6.92 2.70
C ALA A 108 7.90 7.58 3.97
N PRO A 109 7.17 8.72 3.89
CA PRO A 109 6.52 9.30 5.05
C PRO A 109 5.43 8.43 5.69
N GLY A 110 4.89 7.43 4.95
CA GLY A 110 3.93 6.46 5.47
C GLY A 110 4.51 5.49 6.49
N ASN A 111 5.86 5.38 6.52
CA ASN A 111 6.62 4.53 7.46
C ASN A 111 6.12 3.07 7.49
N TYR A 112 5.90 2.49 6.33
CA TYR A 112 5.37 1.15 6.16
C TYR A 112 6.36 0.06 6.57
N ARG A 113 5.82 -1.08 6.97
CA ARG A 113 6.55 -2.32 7.21
C ARG A 113 6.01 -3.40 6.29
N ILE A 114 6.90 -4.16 5.67
CA ILE A 114 6.53 -5.19 4.72
C ILE A 114 6.28 -6.52 5.43
N SER A 115 5.11 -7.09 5.14
CA SER A 115 4.81 -8.51 5.35
C SER A 115 4.64 -9.15 3.98
N HIS A 116 5.59 -9.98 3.56
CA HIS A 116 5.63 -10.61 2.24
C HIS A 116 5.58 -12.12 2.41
N TYR A 117 4.82 -12.77 1.53
CA TYR A 117 4.74 -14.21 1.45
C TYR A 117 4.80 -14.62 -0.04
N ASP A 118 5.77 -15.45 -0.36
CA ASP A 118 5.89 -16.04 -1.68
C ASP A 118 4.92 -17.21 -1.81
N SER A 119 4.16 -17.24 -2.90
CA SER A 119 3.30 -18.38 -3.21
C SER A 119 4.13 -19.44 -3.92
N PRO A 120 4.15 -20.69 -3.44
CA PRO A 120 4.89 -21.77 -4.11
C PRO A 120 4.30 -22.17 -5.46
N GLU A 121 3.07 -21.74 -5.78
CA GLU A 121 2.36 -22.11 -7.00
C GLU A 121 2.22 -20.93 -7.99
N ALA A 122 2.57 -19.73 -7.59
CA ALA A 122 2.40 -18.54 -8.41
C ALA A 122 3.70 -17.75 -8.48
N ILE A 123 3.94 -17.18 -9.65
CA ILE A 123 4.99 -16.19 -9.88
C ILE A 123 4.81 -14.93 -9.01
N PHE A 124 3.74 -14.87 -8.20
CA PHE A 124 3.31 -13.65 -7.49
C PHE A 124 3.04 -13.91 -6.01
N GLY A 125 3.71 -13.15 -5.16
CA GLY A 125 3.39 -13.05 -3.76
C GLY A 125 2.24 -12.07 -3.47
N VAL A 126 1.66 -12.20 -2.28
CA VAL A 126 0.78 -11.18 -1.68
C VAL A 126 1.55 -10.51 -0.56
N ALA A 127 1.60 -9.20 -0.58
CA ALA A 127 2.28 -8.44 0.47
C ALA A 127 1.34 -7.40 1.08
N MET A 128 1.53 -7.15 2.38
CA MET A 128 0.96 -6.00 3.07
C MET A 128 2.10 -5.04 3.46
N ILE A 129 1.90 -3.81 3.15
CA ILE A 129 2.86 -2.73 3.44
C ILE A 129 2.25 -1.79 4.46
#